data_644f1bbdafbe4be6f098e73f211ebb70
#
_entry.id   644f1bbdafbe4be6f098e73f211ebb70
#
_cell.length_a   1.000
_cell.length_b   1.000
_cell.length_c   1.000
_cell.angle_alpha   90.00
_cell.angle_beta   90.00
_cell.angle_gamma   90.00
#
_symmetry.space_group_name_H-M   'P 1'
#
loop_
_entity.id
_entity.type
_entity.pdbx_description
1 polymer ?
#
loop_
_entity_poly.entity_id
_entity_poly.type
_entity_poly.pdbx_seq_one_letter_code
_entity_poly.pdbx_strand_id
1 'polypeptide(L)'
;LALLNPDVQVIPLEQRLEGVALEDQVAAADVVLDCSDNFSTRHAINRACAKHHKPLVSGAAIRFDGQVSVFDLRQPASPCYNCLFPEGQDTEEVRCAVMGVFAPLTGMIGTAQAAEALKLVAGCGESLSGRLLLLDGLAMEWRSIQLGKDPGCTVCGPASC
;
A
#
# COMPACT_ATOMS: atom_id res chain seq x y z
N LEU A 1 20.82 7.70 1.68
CA LEU A 1 20.34 7.40 0.32
C LEU A 1 21.22 8.09 -0.73
N ALA A 2 21.54 9.39 -0.62
CA ALA A 2 22.38 10.11 -1.58
C ALA A 2 23.78 9.47 -1.80
N LEU A 3 24.33 8.78 -0.80
CA LEU A 3 25.59 8.03 -0.94
C LEU A 3 25.44 6.74 -1.77
N LEU A 4 24.22 6.20 -1.87
CA LEU A 4 23.94 4.99 -2.64
C LEU A 4 23.63 5.32 -4.10
N ASN A 5 22.88 6.41 -4.32
CA ASN A 5 22.56 6.89 -5.65
C ASN A 5 22.46 8.43 -5.63
N PRO A 6 23.50 9.13 -6.13
CA PRO A 6 23.55 10.59 -6.14
C PRO A 6 22.58 11.22 -7.17
N ASP A 7 22.11 10.46 -8.16
CA ASP A 7 21.23 10.97 -9.21
C ASP A 7 19.75 11.03 -8.78
N VAL A 8 19.43 10.44 -7.63
CA VAL A 8 18.07 10.46 -7.08
C VAL A 8 17.90 11.61 -6.09
N GLN A 9 16.95 12.49 -6.36
CA GLN A 9 16.58 13.54 -5.43
C GLN A 9 15.64 12.96 -4.36
N VAL A 10 16.11 12.95 -3.10
CA VAL A 10 15.32 12.56 -1.93
C VAL A 10 14.84 13.82 -1.22
N ILE A 11 13.53 13.97 -1.06
CA ILE A 11 12.90 15.11 -0.38
C ILE A 11 12.25 14.59 0.92
N PRO A 12 12.93 14.69 2.08
CA PRO A 12 12.36 14.30 3.36
C PRO A 12 11.33 15.34 3.83
N LEU A 13 10.17 14.87 4.29
CA LEU A 13 9.16 15.71 4.93
C LEU A 13 9.07 15.30 6.40
N GLU A 14 9.62 16.13 7.31
CA GLU A 14 9.67 15.88 8.75
C GLU A 14 8.37 16.28 9.44
N GLN A 15 7.24 15.82 8.90
CA GLN A 15 5.92 16.10 9.45
C GLN A 15 4.95 14.97 9.15
N ARG A 16 3.94 14.82 9.99
CA ARG A 16 2.80 13.97 9.70
C ARG A 16 1.91 14.68 8.67
N LEU A 17 1.70 14.03 7.52
CA LEU A 17 0.82 14.55 6.48
C LEU A 17 -0.60 14.07 6.73
N GLU A 18 -1.56 15.02 6.77
CA GLU A 18 -2.98 14.75 6.92
C GLU A 18 -3.81 15.73 6.08
N GLY A 19 -5.05 15.37 5.77
CA GLY A 19 -5.98 16.21 5.01
C GLY A 19 -5.39 16.69 3.68
N VAL A 20 -5.51 17.98 3.41
CA VAL A 20 -5.08 18.60 2.14
C VAL A 20 -3.58 18.41 1.88
N ALA A 21 -2.73 18.49 2.92
CA ALA A 21 -1.29 18.31 2.74
C ALA A 21 -0.92 16.89 2.27
N LEU A 22 -1.64 15.86 2.74
CA LEU A 22 -1.49 14.49 2.23
C LEU A 22 -1.99 14.39 0.79
N GLU A 23 -3.16 14.97 0.49
CA GLU A 23 -3.75 14.95 -0.85
C GLU A 23 -2.83 15.60 -1.89
N ASP A 24 -2.22 16.74 -1.56
CA ASP A 24 -1.31 17.47 -2.46
C ASP A 24 -0.07 16.61 -2.80
N GLN A 25 0.51 15.91 -1.82
CA GLN A 25 1.63 15.01 -2.07
C GLN A 25 1.23 13.80 -2.91
N VAL A 26 0.07 13.21 -2.64
CA VAL A 26 -0.46 12.11 -3.43
C VAL A 26 -0.77 12.54 -4.86
N ALA A 27 -1.37 13.71 -5.05
CA ALA A 27 -1.68 14.25 -6.37
C ALA A 27 -0.43 14.47 -7.22
N ALA A 28 0.68 14.89 -6.61
CA ALA A 28 1.96 15.11 -7.27
C ALA A 28 2.74 13.82 -7.58
N ALA A 29 2.42 12.70 -6.93
CA ALA A 29 3.13 11.44 -7.10
C ALA A 29 2.64 10.67 -8.34
N ASP A 30 3.52 9.88 -8.96
CA ASP A 30 3.16 8.90 -9.99
C ASP A 30 2.74 7.56 -9.38
N VAL A 31 3.37 7.17 -8.29
CA VAL A 31 3.08 5.96 -7.50
C VAL A 31 3.22 6.29 -6.03
N VAL A 32 2.31 5.77 -5.20
CA VAL A 32 2.35 5.91 -3.75
C VAL A 32 2.68 4.56 -3.12
N LEU A 33 3.65 4.55 -2.21
CA LEU A 33 3.97 3.37 -1.40
C LEU A 33 3.54 3.62 0.04
N ASP A 34 2.68 2.74 0.55
CA ASP A 34 2.28 2.76 1.96
C ASP A 34 3.09 1.73 2.75
N CYS A 35 3.96 2.24 3.61
CA CYS A 35 4.80 1.46 4.52
C CYS A 35 4.44 1.76 5.98
N SER A 36 3.23 2.30 6.23
CA SER A 36 2.76 2.65 7.58
C SER A 36 2.36 1.42 8.39
N ASP A 37 2.21 1.58 9.69
CA ASP A 37 1.93 0.50 10.64
C ASP A 37 0.57 0.62 11.35
N ASN A 38 -0.30 1.51 10.83
CA ASN A 38 -1.62 1.74 11.44
C ASN A 38 -2.71 1.94 10.38
N PHE A 39 -3.92 1.49 10.70
CA PHE A 39 -5.06 1.52 9.78
C PHE A 39 -5.51 2.94 9.43
N SER A 40 -5.47 3.88 10.36
CA SER A 40 -5.92 5.26 10.12
C SER A 40 -5.12 5.93 9.00
N THR A 41 -3.79 5.77 9.01
CA THR A 41 -2.90 6.27 7.97
C THR A 41 -3.14 5.56 6.64
N ARG A 42 -3.27 4.22 6.65
CA ARG A 42 -3.56 3.42 5.44
C ARG A 42 -4.84 3.85 4.76
N HIS A 43 -5.91 4.05 5.53
CA HIS A 43 -7.19 4.52 5.00
C HIS A 43 -7.10 5.95 4.46
N ALA A 44 -6.38 6.85 5.14
CA ALA A 44 -6.17 8.21 4.66
C ALA A 44 -5.42 8.23 3.31
N ILE A 45 -4.34 7.45 3.19
CA ILE A 45 -3.58 7.29 1.94
C ILE A 45 -4.47 6.69 0.85
N ASN A 46 -5.23 5.63 1.16
CA ASN A 46 -6.13 4.99 0.20
C ASN A 46 -7.19 5.97 -0.34
N ARG A 47 -7.81 6.77 0.53
CA ARG A 47 -8.79 7.79 0.09
C ARG A 47 -8.16 8.83 -0.83
N ALA A 48 -6.97 9.32 -0.48
CA ALA A 48 -6.25 10.26 -1.32
C ALA A 48 -5.87 9.65 -2.68
N CYS A 49 -5.38 8.41 -2.71
CA CYS A 49 -5.06 7.70 -3.94
C CYS A 49 -6.32 7.46 -4.81
N ALA A 50 -7.45 7.10 -4.20
CA ALA A 50 -8.72 6.91 -4.91
C ALA A 50 -9.19 8.23 -5.53
N LYS A 51 -9.18 9.33 -4.79
CA LYS A 51 -9.57 10.66 -5.24
C LYS A 51 -8.73 11.14 -6.43
N HIS A 52 -7.44 10.89 -6.42
CA HIS A 52 -6.50 11.36 -7.44
C HIS A 52 -6.14 10.29 -8.49
N HIS A 53 -6.82 9.14 -8.48
CA HIS A 53 -6.58 8.00 -9.39
C HIS A 53 -5.09 7.59 -9.44
N LYS A 54 -4.43 7.52 -8.28
CA LYS A 54 -3.02 7.15 -8.18
C LYS A 54 -2.88 5.67 -7.80
N PRO A 55 -1.92 4.95 -8.39
CA PRO A 55 -1.63 3.59 -7.97
C PRO A 55 -1.02 3.59 -6.57
N LEU A 56 -1.52 2.70 -5.72
CA LEU A 56 -1.07 2.50 -4.35
C LEU A 56 -0.43 1.12 -4.22
N VAL A 57 0.81 1.07 -3.78
CA VAL A 57 1.52 -0.16 -3.39
C VAL A 57 1.51 -0.26 -1.88
N SER A 58 0.68 -1.14 -1.34
CA SER A 58 0.53 -1.32 0.11
C SER A 58 1.30 -2.53 0.60
N GLY A 59 2.09 -2.36 1.65
CA GLY A 59 2.81 -3.43 2.34
C GLY A 59 2.56 -3.42 3.83
N ALA A 60 2.55 -4.60 4.44
CA ALA A 60 2.49 -4.74 5.88
C ALA A 60 3.28 -5.96 6.35
N ALA A 61 3.84 -5.86 7.53
CA ALA A 61 4.53 -6.95 8.21
C ALA A 61 4.20 -6.90 9.70
N ILE A 62 3.83 -8.05 10.27
CA ILE A 62 3.53 -8.20 11.68
C ILE A 62 3.95 -9.61 12.12
N ARG A 63 4.59 -9.73 13.28
CA ARG A 63 5.14 -11.00 13.74
C ARG A 63 5.98 -11.67 12.65
N PHE A 64 5.50 -12.77 12.08
CA PHE A 64 6.12 -13.51 10.97
C PHE A 64 5.30 -13.47 9.69
N ASP A 65 4.21 -12.69 9.67
CA ASP A 65 3.31 -12.58 8.53
C ASP A 65 3.58 -11.29 7.76
N GLY A 66 3.73 -11.40 6.45
CA GLY A 66 3.91 -10.29 5.54
C GLY A 66 2.84 -10.26 4.46
N GLN A 67 2.52 -9.07 3.97
CA GLN A 67 1.61 -8.92 2.84
C GLN A 67 2.00 -7.75 1.96
N VAL A 68 1.73 -7.90 0.66
CA VAL A 68 1.91 -6.86 -0.35
C VAL A 68 0.78 -6.92 -1.36
N SER A 69 0.29 -5.77 -1.79
CA SER A 69 -0.73 -5.64 -2.84
C SER A 69 -0.55 -4.34 -3.62
N VAL A 70 -1.03 -4.33 -4.85
CA VAL A 70 -1.14 -3.13 -5.67
C VAL A 70 -2.62 -2.82 -5.91
N PHE A 71 -3.02 -1.60 -5.61
CA PHE A 71 -4.33 -1.04 -5.92
C PHE A 71 -4.13 -0.01 -7.04
N ASP A 72 -4.27 -0.44 -8.30
CA ASP A 72 -4.09 0.44 -9.45
C ASP A 72 -5.38 1.20 -9.75
N LEU A 73 -5.60 2.28 -9.01
CA LEU A 73 -6.82 3.07 -9.06
C LEU A 73 -6.99 3.90 -10.36
N ARG A 74 -6.05 3.80 -11.29
CA ARG A 74 -6.23 4.28 -12.67
C ARG A 74 -7.18 3.37 -13.47
N GLN A 75 -7.35 2.12 -13.02
CA GLN A 75 -8.20 1.11 -13.64
C GLN A 75 -9.55 1.05 -12.93
N PRO A 76 -10.68 1.29 -13.60
CA PRO A 76 -12.00 1.30 -12.95
C PRO A 76 -12.40 -0.01 -12.27
N ALA A 77 -11.91 -1.15 -12.77
CA ALA A 77 -12.17 -2.48 -12.20
C ALA A 77 -11.27 -2.84 -11.01
N SER A 78 -10.22 -2.05 -10.74
CA SER A 78 -9.32 -2.33 -9.61
C SER A 78 -10.04 -2.14 -8.29
N PRO A 79 -9.86 -3.07 -7.31
CA PRO A 79 -10.24 -2.81 -5.93
C PRO A 79 -9.36 -1.69 -5.35
N CYS A 80 -9.79 -1.09 -4.25
CA CYS A 80 -8.96 -0.24 -3.41
C CYS A 80 -8.67 -0.94 -2.07
N TYR A 81 -7.83 -0.35 -1.22
CA TYR A 81 -7.51 -0.90 0.10
C TYR A 81 -8.76 -1.14 0.95
N ASN A 82 -9.74 -0.23 0.89
CA ASN A 82 -11.00 -0.35 1.64
C ASN A 82 -11.91 -1.51 1.15
N CYS A 83 -11.74 -2.00 -0.08
CA CYS A 83 -12.45 -3.20 -0.53
C CYS A 83 -11.97 -4.46 0.21
N LEU A 84 -10.71 -4.47 0.63
CA LEU A 84 -10.10 -5.61 1.34
C LEU A 84 -10.21 -5.45 2.87
N PHE A 85 -10.01 -4.24 3.35
CA PHE A 85 -10.05 -3.87 4.78
C PHE A 85 -11.04 -2.71 4.97
N PRO A 86 -12.34 -2.98 5.13
CA PRO A 86 -13.34 -1.92 5.28
C PRO A 86 -13.09 -1.09 6.55
N GLU A 87 -13.13 0.24 6.41
CA GLU A 87 -12.99 1.17 7.53
C GLU A 87 -14.16 0.98 8.51
N GLY A 88 -13.88 0.94 9.83
CA GLY A 88 -14.89 0.76 10.87
C GLY A 88 -15.24 -0.70 11.19
N GLN A 89 -14.67 -1.67 10.53
CA GLN A 89 -14.77 -3.09 10.92
C GLN A 89 -13.57 -3.50 11.80
N ASP A 90 -13.06 -2.58 12.57
CA ASP A 90 -11.82 -2.72 13.33
C ASP A 90 -11.89 -3.87 14.33
N THR A 91 -11.37 -5.01 13.92
CA THR A 91 -10.67 -5.88 14.85
C THR A 91 -9.54 -5.07 15.46
N GLU A 92 -9.41 -5.04 16.77
CA GLU A 92 -8.44 -4.33 17.60
C GLU A 92 -7.19 -3.90 16.81
N GLU A 93 -6.86 -2.61 16.86
CA GLU A 93 -5.69 -2.04 16.18
C GLU A 93 -4.43 -2.76 16.65
N VAL A 94 -4.11 -3.85 15.98
CA VAL A 94 -2.94 -4.67 16.27
C VAL A 94 -1.72 -3.88 15.82
N ARG A 95 -1.17 -3.10 16.73
CA ARG A 95 0.01 -2.26 16.46
C ARG A 95 1.24 -3.16 16.34
N CYS A 96 1.95 -3.05 15.23
CA CYS A 96 3.24 -3.72 15.05
C CYS A 96 4.20 -3.42 16.22
N ALA A 97 4.12 -2.22 16.80
CA ALA A 97 4.89 -1.81 17.96
C ALA A 97 4.62 -2.66 19.21
N VAL A 98 3.41 -3.23 19.36
CA VAL A 98 3.03 -4.07 20.50
C VAL A 98 3.32 -5.55 20.22
N MET A 99 3.06 -5.99 19.00
CA MET A 99 3.15 -7.39 18.60
C MET A 99 4.55 -7.80 18.14
N GLY A 100 5.41 -6.83 17.82
CA GLY A 100 6.71 -7.06 17.23
C GLY A 100 6.64 -7.53 15.76
N VAL A 101 7.80 -7.54 15.11
CA VAL A 101 7.96 -8.02 13.74
C VAL A 101 9.32 -8.70 13.59
N PHE A 102 9.35 -9.79 12.85
CA PHE A 102 10.59 -10.43 12.42
C PHE A 102 11.32 -9.51 11.44
N ALA A 103 12.43 -8.91 11.88
CA ALA A 103 13.11 -7.84 11.13
C ALA A 103 13.43 -8.15 9.66
N PRO A 104 13.90 -9.36 9.28
CA PRO A 104 14.10 -9.69 7.86
C PRO A 104 12.83 -9.61 7.02
N LEU A 105 11.66 -9.85 7.61
CA LEU A 105 10.37 -9.80 6.92
C LEU A 105 10.07 -8.38 6.39
N THR A 106 10.39 -7.34 7.17
CA THR A 106 10.18 -5.95 6.73
C THR A 106 11.02 -5.62 5.49
N GLY A 107 12.25 -6.16 5.42
CA GLY A 107 13.11 -6.03 4.25
C GLY A 107 12.53 -6.75 3.02
N MET A 108 12.02 -7.97 3.18
CA MET A 108 11.40 -8.74 2.09
C MET A 108 10.16 -8.03 1.55
N ILE A 109 9.27 -7.58 2.41
CA ILE A 109 8.05 -6.87 2.02
C ILE A 109 8.39 -5.51 1.38
N GLY A 110 9.30 -4.74 1.98
CA GLY A 110 9.72 -3.44 1.42
C GLY A 110 10.40 -3.58 0.05
N THR A 111 11.20 -4.63 -0.15
CA THR A 111 11.81 -4.91 -1.46
C THR A 111 10.75 -5.34 -2.48
N ALA A 112 9.76 -6.14 -2.07
CA ALA A 112 8.64 -6.50 -2.94
C ALA A 112 7.82 -5.26 -3.32
N GLN A 113 7.53 -4.35 -2.39
CA GLN A 113 6.87 -3.07 -2.70
C GLN A 113 7.69 -2.23 -3.69
N ALA A 114 9.00 -2.14 -3.50
CA ALA A 114 9.87 -1.40 -4.42
C ALA A 114 9.85 -2.00 -5.84
N ALA A 115 9.87 -3.34 -5.95
CA ALA A 115 9.75 -4.03 -7.24
C ALA A 115 8.41 -3.73 -7.93
N GLU A 116 7.30 -3.73 -7.20
CA GLU A 116 5.98 -3.38 -7.74
C GLU A 116 5.93 -1.92 -8.21
N ALA A 117 6.48 -0.99 -7.41
CA ALA A 117 6.56 0.41 -7.80
C ALA A 117 7.37 0.62 -9.08
N LEU A 118 8.52 -0.05 -9.20
CA LEU A 118 9.36 0.02 -10.39
C LEU A 118 8.64 -0.53 -11.62
N LYS A 119 7.91 -1.63 -11.51
CA LYS A 119 7.09 -2.17 -12.60
C LYS A 119 6.02 -1.19 -13.06
N LEU A 120 5.33 -0.53 -12.13
CA LEU A 120 4.31 0.48 -12.43
C LEU A 120 4.89 1.70 -13.13
N VAL A 121 6.06 2.19 -12.69
CA VAL A 121 6.74 3.36 -13.28
C VAL A 121 7.34 3.02 -14.64
N ALA A 122 7.99 1.86 -14.78
CA ALA A 122 8.62 1.43 -16.02
C ALA A 122 7.63 0.86 -17.05
N GLY A 123 6.38 0.58 -16.64
CA GLY A 123 5.38 -0.03 -17.52
C GLY A 123 5.78 -1.44 -17.99
N CYS A 124 6.44 -2.23 -17.15
CA CYS A 124 6.96 -3.55 -17.50
C CYS A 124 6.45 -4.65 -16.56
N GLY A 125 6.42 -5.88 -17.07
CA GLY A 125 5.99 -7.06 -16.32
C GLY A 125 4.52 -7.05 -15.92
N GLU A 126 4.15 -7.93 -15.00
CA GLU A 126 2.81 -8.01 -14.42
C GLU A 126 2.83 -7.50 -12.98
N SER A 127 2.03 -6.49 -12.67
CA SER A 127 1.89 -6.00 -11.30
C SER A 127 0.97 -6.89 -10.47
N LEU A 128 1.02 -6.71 -9.15
CA LEU A 128 0.08 -7.33 -8.21
C LEU A 128 -1.30 -6.63 -8.20
N SER A 129 -1.67 -5.89 -9.23
CA SER A 129 -2.98 -5.26 -9.32
C SER A 129 -4.10 -6.31 -9.23
N GLY A 130 -5.03 -6.13 -8.28
CA GLY A 130 -6.11 -7.09 -8.01
C GLY A 130 -5.65 -8.40 -7.34
N ARG A 131 -4.44 -8.43 -6.77
CA ARG A 131 -3.91 -9.59 -6.03
C ARG A 131 -3.31 -9.17 -4.69
N LEU A 132 -3.54 -9.99 -3.67
CA LEU A 132 -2.84 -9.93 -2.39
C LEU A 132 -1.80 -11.05 -2.35
N LEU A 133 -0.56 -10.68 -2.16
CA LEU A 133 0.53 -11.63 -1.92
C LEU A 133 0.79 -11.71 -0.42
N LEU A 134 0.69 -12.90 0.14
CA LEU A 134 0.94 -13.19 1.56
C LEU A 134 2.25 -13.96 1.70
N LEU A 135 3.06 -13.60 2.68
CA LEU A 135 4.28 -14.32 3.06
C LEU A 135 4.15 -14.86 4.49
N ASP A 136 4.25 -16.17 4.65
CA ASP A 136 4.54 -16.81 5.92
C ASP A 136 6.07 -16.83 6.11
N GLY A 137 6.59 -15.99 6.97
CA GLY A 137 8.02 -15.84 7.22
C GLY A 137 8.64 -16.99 8.03
N LEU A 138 7.83 -17.86 8.66
CA LEU A 138 8.32 -19.08 9.33
C LEU A 138 8.51 -20.22 8.33
N ALA A 139 7.54 -20.42 7.44
CA ALA A 139 7.59 -21.45 6.41
C ALA A 139 8.31 -20.98 5.14
N MET A 140 8.54 -19.68 4.97
CA MET A 140 9.02 -19.05 3.73
C MET A 140 8.13 -19.35 2.52
N GLU A 141 6.82 -19.41 2.76
CA GLU A 141 5.83 -19.68 1.73
C GLU A 141 5.12 -18.40 1.29
N TRP A 142 5.04 -18.23 -0.03
CA TRP A 142 4.25 -17.17 -0.65
C TRP A 142 2.92 -17.74 -1.17
N ARG A 143 1.83 -17.01 -0.87
CA ARG A 143 0.49 -17.32 -1.37
C ARG A 143 -0.09 -16.11 -2.05
N SER A 144 -0.74 -16.31 -3.20
CA SER A 144 -1.40 -15.25 -3.95
C SER A 144 -2.92 -15.45 -3.90
N ILE A 145 -3.64 -14.40 -3.52
CA ILE A 145 -5.10 -14.38 -3.43
C ILE A 145 -5.62 -13.32 -4.41
N GLN A 146 -6.62 -13.68 -5.21
CA GLN A 146 -7.30 -12.72 -6.09
C GLN A 146 -8.21 -11.81 -5.27
N LEU A 147 -8.15 -10.52 -5.57
CA LEU A 147 -8.97 -9.49 -4.95
C LEU A 147 -10.04 -9.01 -5.94
N GLY A 148 -11.28 -8.95 -5.48
CA GLY A 148 -12.37 -8.34 -6.23
C GLY A 148 -12.67 -6.92 -5.74
N LYS A 149 -13.12 -6.06 -6.66
CA LYS A 149 -13.68 -4.76 -6.30
C LYS A 149 -15.05 -4.96 -5.63
N ASP A 150 -15.23 -4.35 -4.46
CA ASP A 150 -16.53 -4.31 -3.81
C ASP A 150 -17.41 -3.22 -4.44
N PRO A 151 -18.55 -3.58 -5.05
CA PRO A 151 -19.47 -2.60 -5.62
C PRO A 151 -20.06 -1.63 -4.59
N GLY A 152 -20.16 -2.06 -3.32
CA GLY A 152 -20.63 -1.25 -2.21
C GLY A 152 -19.54 -0.45 -1.48
N CYS A 153 -18.31 -0.47 -1.97
CA CYS A 153 -17.19 0.21 -1.33
C CYS A 153 -17.43 1.71 -1.21
N THR A 154 -17.34 2.24 0.01
CA THR A 154 -17.55 3.67 0.31
C THR A 154 -16.45 4.59 -0.25
N VAL A 155 -15.33 4.03 -0.68
CA VAL A 155 -14.17 4.80 -1.18
C VAL A 155 -14.06 4.77 -2.71
N CYS A 156 -14.25 3.62 -3.34
CA CYS A 156 -14.08 3.49 -4.80
C CYS A 156 -15.32 2.94 -5.51
N GLY A 157 -16.44 2.78 -4.82
CA GLY A 157 -17.72 2.38 -5.41
C GLY A 157 -18.35 3.50 -6.24
N PRO A 158 -19.37 3.18 -7.06
CA PRO A 158 -20.02 4.14 -7.96
C PRO A 158 -20.74 5.31 -7.27
N ALA A 159 -20.99 5.22 -5.97
CA ALA A 159 -21.59 6.29 -5.16
C ALA A 159 -20.56 7.26 -4.56
N SER A 160 -19.28 7.06 -4.85
CA SER A 160 -18.15 7.83 -4.25
C SER A 160 -17.56 8.88 -5.19
N CYS A 161 -18.22 9.10 -6.34
CA CYS A 161 -17.82 10.12 -7.32
C CYS A 161 -18.61 11.40 -7.15
#